data_846433ee79d4c0ce160318e0e9c8be72
#
_entry.id   846433ee79d4c0ce160318e0e9c8be72
#
_cell.length_a   1.000
_cell.length_b   1.000
_cell.length_c   1.000
_cell.angle_alpha   90.00
_cell.angle_beta   90.00
_cell.angle_gamma   90.00
#
_symmetry.space_group_name_H-M   'P 1'
#
loop_
_entity.id
_entity.type
_entity.pdbx_description
1 polymer ?
#
loop_
_entity_poly.entity_id
_entity_poly.type
_entity_poly.pdbx_seq_one_letter_code
_entity_poly.pdbx_strand_id
1 'polypeptide(L)'
;MSLKIIVLAIWAAVHPAAPRLPDAAPIAAAIETAVSQDAEPPVFGSREEDAAVMAYYAIRESWLTHDAIGDGGRSFGVWQLRSASGRADLSTQAHAWLALLHEGARICPASPAAPLSGGCVAARSTADRRATKARSLLESARKTLDHG
;
A
#
# COMPACT_ATOMS: atom_id res chain seq x y z
N MET A 1 8.56 6.76 15.69
CA MET A 1 9.15 6.74 14.33
C MET A 1 8.10 7.07 13.29
N SER A 2 8.42 7.90 12.33
CA SER A 2 7.48 8.30 11.27
C SER A 2 7.19 7.12 10.34
N LEU A 3 5.92 6.94 9.99
CA LEU A 3 5.49 5.92 9.01
C LEU A 3 6.15 6.14 7.64
N LYS A 4 6.38 7.38 7.27
CA LYS A 4 7.09 7.73 6.03
C LYS A 4 8.48 7.11 5.97
N ILE A 5 9.23 7.15 7.08
CA ILE A 5 10.57 6.55 7.15
C ILE A 5 10.50 5.04 7.00
N ILE A 6 9.53 4.40 7.64
CA ILE A 6 9.30 2.97 7.53
C ILE A 6 8.96 2.58 6.08
N VAL A 7 8.08 3.33 5.43
CA VAL A 7 7.69 3.10 4.03
C VAL A 7 8.90 3.19 3.10
N LEU A 8 9.72 4.22 3.24
CA LEU A 8 10.94 4.37 2.43
C LEU A 8 11.93 3.22 2.65
N ALA A 9 12.07 2.76 3.89
CA ALA A 9 12.93 1.61 4.22
C ALA A 9 12.38 0.30 3.63
N ILE A 10 11.08 0.11 3.61
CA ILE A 10 10.44 -1.04 2.95
C ILE A 10 10.77 -1.04 1.45
N TRP A 11 10.63 0.09 0.78
CA TRP A 11 10.96 0.18 -0.65
C TRP A 11 12.45 -0.05 -0.92
N ALA A 12 13.34 0.45 -0.07
CA ALA A 12 14.77 0.19 -0.19
C ALA A 12 15.09 -1.31 -0.08
N ALA A 13 14.35 -2.05 0.76
CA ALA A 13 14.50 -3.50 0.88
C ALA A 13 13.99 -4.25 -0.36
N VAL A 14 13.02 -3.69 -1.09
CA VAL A 14 12.56 -4.25 -2.39
C VAL A 14 13.60 -3.99 -3.48
N HIS A 15 14.03 -2.74 -3.62
CA HIS A 15 15.06 -2.34 -4.56
C HIS A 15 15.77 -1.04 -4.09
N PRO A 16 17.10 -0.98 -4.06
CA PRO A 16 17.83 0.17 -3.53
C PRO A 16 17.50 1.51 -4.20
N ALA A 17 17.12 1.49 -5.48
CA ALA A 17 16.77 2.70 -6.22
C ALA A 17 15.32 3.17 -5.96
N ALA A 18 14.44 2.34 -5.41
CA ALA A 18 13.03 2.68 -5.27
C ALA A 18 12.78 3.95 -4.44
N PRO A 19 13.44 4.19 -3.29
CA PRO A 19 13.26 5.43 -2.53
C PRO A 19 13.68 6.70 -3.27
N ARG A 20 14.46 6.56 -4.33
CA ARG A 20 14.98 7.69 -5.14
C ARG A 20 14.12 7.98 -6.36
N LEU A 21 13.08 7.19 -6.63
CA LEU A 21 12.15 7.46 -7.71
C LEU A 21 11.46 8.82 -7.50
N PRO A 22 11.13 9.56 -8.57
CA PRO A 22 10.58 10.92 -8.45
C PRO A 22 9.35 11.03 -7.55
N ASP A 23 8.47 10.02 -7.59
CA ASP A 23 7.22 10.04 -6.85
C ASP A 23 7.30 9.34 -5.47
N ALA A 24 8.44 8.73 -5.13
CA ALA A 24 8.57 7.93 -3.90
C ALA A 24 8.28 8.75 -2.63
N ALA A 25 8.96 9.86 -2.41
CA ALA A 25 8.76 10.67 -1.21
C ALA A 25 7.33 11.23 -1.09
N PRO A 26 6.71 11.78 -2.14
CA PRO A 26 5.30 12.18 -2.10
C PRO A 26 4.34 11.02 -1.82
N ILE A 27 4.56 9.84 -2.40
CA ILE A 27 3.73 8.66 -2.13
C ILE A 27 3.86 8.21 -0.67
N ALA A 28 5.08 8.18 -0.13
CA ALA A 28 5.32 7.83 1.27
C ALA A 28 4.61 8.81 2.22
N ALA A 29 4.64 10.10 1.92
CA ALA A 29 3.91 11.11 2.68
C ALA A 29 2.39 10.91 2.61
N ALA A 30 1.85 10.54 1.46
CA ALA A 30 0.43 10.27 1.28
C ALA A 30 -0.01 9.04 2.09
N ILE A 31 0.79 7.98 2.11
CA ILE A 31 0.55 6.78 2.94
C ILE A 31 0.52 7.16 4.43
N GLU A 32 1.54 7.89 4.90
CA GLU A 32 1.62 8.34 6.29
C GLU A 32 0.39 9.14 6.68
N THR A 33 -0.02 10.08 5.86
CA THR A 33 -1.20 10.92 6.12
C THR A 33 -2.48 10.08 6.17
N ALA A 34 -2.71 9.22 5.18
CA ALA A 34 -3.91 8.40 5.12
C ALA A 34 -4.03 7.47 6.34
N VAL A 35 -2.95 6.77 6.68
CA VAL A 35 -2.95 5.84 7.82
C VAL A 35 -3.06 6.58 9.15
N SER A 36 -2.39 7.72 9.31
CA SER A 36 -2.44 8.51 10.54
C SER A 36 -3.81 9.17 10.77
N GLN A 37 -4.52 9.51 9.72
CA GLN A 37 -5.87 10.11 9.77
C GLN A 37 -7.00 9.08 9.80
N ASP A 38 -6.67 7.80 9.66
CA ASP A 38 -7.67 6.73 9.65
C ASP A 38 -8.40 6.66 10.99
N ALA A 39 -9.73 6.81 10.95
CA ALA A 39 -10.58 6.77 12.13
C ALA A 39 -10.99 5.34 12.51
N GLU A 40 -10.84 4.38 11.60
CA GLU A 40 -11.18 2.97 11.84
C GLU A 40 -9.99 2.22 12.47
N PRO A 41 -10.23 1.12 13.21
CA PRO A 41 -9.14 0.26 13.67
C PRO A 41 -8.30 -0.25 12.50
N PRO A 42 -6.98 -0.44 12.69
CA PRO A 42 -6.11 -0.96 11.65
C PRO A 42 -6.60 -2.29 11.06
N VAL A 43 -6.52 -2.41 9.74
CA VAL A 43 -6.98 -3.61 9.02
C VAL A 43 -6.10 -4.81 9.31
N PHE A 44 -4.78 -4.61 9.36
CA PHE A 44 -3.78 -5.67 9.55
C PHE A 44 -3.20 -5.74 10.97
N GLY A 45 -3.85 -5.11 11.96
CA GLY A 45 -3.48 -5.19 13.37
C GLY A 45 -2.75 -3.97 13.92
N SER A 46 -2.01 -3.24 13.11
CA SER A 46 -1.35 -1.99 13.48
C SER A 46 -1.31 -1.01 12.31
N ARG A 47 -1.15 0.27 12.61
CA ARG A 47 -0.96 1.30 11.57
C ARG A 47 0.30 1.07 10.74
N GLU A 48 1.35 0.57 11.36
CA GLU A 48 2.59 0.23 10.66
C GLU A 48 2.38 -0.92 9.66
N GLU A 49 1.61 -1.93 10.03
CA GLU A 49 1.26 -3.03 9.12
C GLU A 49 0.36 -2.55 7.97
N ASP A 50 -0.61 -1.70 8.23
CA ASP A 50 -1.44 -1.09 7.19
C ASP A 50 -0.57 -0.28 6.21
N ALA A 51 0.33 0.55 6.73
CA ALA A 51 1.27 1.32 5.91
C ALA A 51 2.20 0.41 5.10
N ALA A 52 2.67 -0.69 5.68
CA ALA A 52 3.52 -1.67 4.99
C ALA A 52 2.78 -2.34 3.82
N VAL A 53 1.53 -2.73 4.02
CA VAL A 53 0.70 -3.32 2.95
C VAL A 53 0.45 -2.29 1.85
N MET A 54 0.09 -1.06 2.20
CA MET A 54 -0.08 0.03 1.23
C MET A 54 1.20 0.27 0.43
N ALA A 55 2.35 0.31 1.09
CA ALA A 55 3.66 0.51 0.46
C ALA A 55 3.99 -0.62 -0.52
N TYR A 56 3.74 -1.86 -0.15
CA TYR A 56 4.01 -3.01 -1.00
C TYR A 56 3.13 -3.03 -2.25
N TYR A 57 1.84 -2.75 -2.11
CA TYR A 57 0.94 -2.63 -3.26
C TYR A 57 1.33 -1.46 -4.18
N ALA A 58 1.74 -0.33 -3.63
CA ALA A 58 2.19 0.82 -4.42
C ALA A 58 3.35 0.45 -5.36
N ILE A 59 4.34 -0.27 -4.87
CA ILE A 59 5.49 -0.68 -5.69
C ILE A 59 5.12 -1.79 -6.67
N ARG A 60 4.23 -2.71 -6.28
CA ARG A 60 3.80 -3.83 -7.14
C ARG A 60 2.87 -3.39 -8.26
N GLU A 61 1.96 -2.45 -7.99
CA GLU A 61 0.92 -2.06 -8.93
C GLU A 61 1.41 -1.03 -9.96
N SER A 62 2.28 -0.11 -9.59
CA SER A 62 2.68 1.00 -10.46
C SER A 62 4.18 1.27 -10.50
N TRP A 63 4.98 0.55 -9.73
CA TRP A 63 6.39 0.90 -9.51
C TRP A 63 6.54 2.34 -9.04
N LEU A 64 5.70 2.77 -8.07
CA LEU A 64 5.68 4.11 -7.48
C LEU A 64 5.49 5.22 -8.53
N THR A 65 4.52 5.05 -9.42
CA THR A 65 4.22 6.00 -10.48
C THR A 65 2.85 6.64 -10.24
N HIS A 66 2.82 7.96 -10.03
CA HIS A 66 1.64 8.72 -9.65
C HIS A 66 0.49 8.61 -10.67
N ASP A 67 0.82 8.67 -11.95
CA ASP A 67 -0.13 8.72 -13.06
C ASP A 67 -0.12 7.45 -13.93
N ALA A 68 0.27 6.33 -13.35
CA ALA A 68 0.28 5.05 -14.06
C ALA A 68 -1.11 4.69 -14.60
N ILE A 69 -1.15 4.13 -15.80
CA ILE A 69 -2.36 3.64 -16.45
C ILE A 69 -2.17 2.16 -16.77
N GLY A 70 -3.10 1.33 -16.31
CA GLY A 70 -3.05 -0.11 -16.51
C GLY A 70 -4.40 -0.68 -16.96
N ASP A 71 -4.47 -2.01 -17.13
CA ASP A 71 -5.68 -2.75 -17.52
C ASP A 71 -6.36 -2.20 -18.78
N GLY A 72 -5.59 -1.82 -19.80
CA GLY A 72 -6.13 -1.27 -21.03
C GLY A 72 -6.84 0.07 -20.85
N GLY A 73 -6.39 0.89 -19.90
CA GLY A 73 -6.94 2.21 -19.63
C GLY A 73 -8.06 2.23 -18.58
N ARG A 74 -8.22 1.16 -17.80
CA ARG A 74 -9.28 1.04 -16.78
C ARG A 74 -8.79 1.20 -15.33
N SER A 75 -7.48 1.12 -15.10
CA SER A 75 -6.87 1.25 -13.77
C SER A 75 -5.88 2.39 -13.75
N PHE A 76 -5.90 3.19 -12.69
CA PHE A 76 -5.18 4.46 -12.64
C PHE A 76 -4.43 4.64 -11.31
N GLY A 77 -3.30 5.33 -11.41
CA GLY A 77 -2.55 5.83 -10.27
C GLY A 77 -1.69 4.79 -9.59
N VAL A 78 -1.20 5.17 -8.43
CA VAL A 78 -0.23 4.38 -7.65
C VAL A 78 -0.73 2.98 -7.33
N TRP A 79 -1.99 2.85 -6.93
CA TRP A 79 -2.61 1.59 -6.54
C TRP A 79 -3.53 0.99 -7.60
N GLN A 80 -3.50 1.51 -8.81
CA GLN A 80 -4.30 1.03 -9.94
C GLN A 80 -5.80 0.93 -9.61
N LEU A 81 -6.35 2.06 -9.16
CA LEU A 81 -7.77 2.18 -8.84
C LEU A 81 -8.61 2.25 -10.12
N ARG A 82 -9.76 1.59 -10.12
CA ARG A 82 -10.71 1.60 -11.25
C ARG A 82 -11.71 2.75 -11.19
N SER A 83 -11.59 3.64 -10.19
CA SER A 83 -12.44 4.82 -10.03
C SER A 83 -11.70 6.10 -10.41
N ALA A 84 -12.45 7.21 -10.47
CA ALA A 84 -11.88 8.54 -10.68
C ALA A 84 -10.83 8.92 -9.63
N SER A 85 -10.89 8.33 -8.43
CA SER A 85 -9.91 8.56 -7.37
C SER A 85 -8.48 8.21 -7.79
N GLY A 86 -8.30 7.26 -8.70
CA GLY A 86 -6.99 6.88 -9.24
C GLY A 86 -6.31 7.96 -10.08
N ARG A 87 -7.10 8.91 -10.61
CA ARG A 87 -6.63 10.07 -11.38
C ARG A 87 -6.50 11.35 -10.53
N ALA A 88 -6.88 11.28 -9.27
CA ALA A 88 -6.82 12.40 -8.35
C ALA A 88 -5.39 12.57 -7.78
N ASP A 89 -5.23 13.52 -6.87
CA ASP A 89 -3.98 13.70 -6.16
C ASP A 89 -3.61 12.48 -5.30
N LEU A 90 -2.35 12.40 -4.87
CA LEU A 90 -1.84 11.27 -4.11
C LEU A 90 -2.57 11.05 -2.79
N SER A 91 -2.95 12.11 -2.10
CA SER A 91 -3.71 12.01 -0.85
C SER A 91 -5.06 11.33 -1.08
N THR A 92 -5.79 11.75 -2.11
CA THR A 92 -7.08 11.14 -2.49
C THR A 92 -6.89 9.68 -2.90
N GLN A 93 -5.87 9.35 -3.68
CA GLN A 93 -5.56 7.97 -4.06
C GLN A 93 -5.31 7.10 -2.83
N ALA A 94 -4.48 7.57 -1.89
CA ALA A 94 -4.13 6.80 -0.69
C ALA A 94 -5.34 6.57 0.22
N HIS A 95 -6.14 7.60 0.47
CA HIS A 95 -7.36 7.49 1.28
C HIS A 95 -8.39 6.56 0.63
N ALA A 96 -8.58 6.65 -0.70
CA ALA A 96 -9.50 5.79 -1.42
C ALA A 96 -9.09 4.32 -1.35
N TRP A 97 -7.80 4.03 -1.50
CA TRP A 97 -7.31 2.65 -1.42
C TRP A 97 -7.44 2.07 -0.01
N LEU A 98 -7.12 2.86 1.02
CA LEU A 98 -7.30 2.44 2.42
C LEU A 98 -8.79 2.18 2.73
N ALA A 99 -9.70 3.02 2.23
CA ALA A 99 -11.15 2.79 2.36
C ALA A 99 -11.58 1.46 1.72
N LEU A 100 -11.02 1.10 0.57
CA LEU A 100 -11.25 -0.19 -0.07
C LEU A 100 -10.71 -1.35 0.74
N LEU A 101 -9.58 -1.19 1.44
CA LEU A 101 -9.08 -2.21 2.38
C LEU A 101 -10.04 -2.44 3.55
N HIS A 102 -10.59 -1.38 4.12
CA HIS A 102 -11.60 -1.49 5.19
C HIS A 102 -12.86 -2.20 4.69
N GLU A 103 -13.32 -1.86 3.48
CA GLU A 103 -14.45 -2.55 2.85
C GLU A 103 -14.12 -4.03 2.63
N GLY A 104 -12.92 -4.33 2.13
CA GLY A 104 -12.43 -5.69 1.95
C GLY A 104 -12.39 -6.48 3.26
N ALA A 105 -12.03 -5.85 4.37
CA ALA A 105 -12.03 -6.47 5.69
C ALA A 105 -13.45 -6.85 6.16
N ARG A 106 -14.45 -6.07 5.77
CA ARG A 106 -15.87 -6.39 6.05
C ARG A 106 -16.36 -7.57 5.23
N ILE A 107 -15.94 -7.66 3.96
CA ILE A 107 -16.38 -8.71 3.02
C ILE A 107 -15.57 -9.99 3.20
N CYS A 108 -14.24 -9.87 3.39
CA CYS A 108 -13.31 -10.98 3.51
C CYS A 108 -12.39 -10.78 4.72
N PRO A 109 -12.86 -11.00 5.96
CA PRO A 109 -12.05 -10.74 7.16
C PRO A 109 -10.70 -11.46 7.18
N ALA A 110 -10.65 -12.66 6.58
CA ALA A 110 -9.42 -13.46 6.53
C ALA A 110 -8.39 -12.95 5.49
N SER A 111 -8.84 -12.22 4.48
CA SER A 111 -8.00 -11.72 3.39
C SER A 111 -8.51 -10.36 2.87
N PRO A 112 -8.32 -9.28 3.63
CA PRO A 112 -8.93 -7.98 3.32
C PRO A 112 -8.59 -7.42 1.94
N ALA A 113 -7.41 -7.70 1.41
CA ALA A 113 -7.00 -7.22 0.09
C ALA A 113 -7.53 -8.09 -1.07
N ALA A 114 -8.10 -9.26 -0.81
CA ALA A 114 -8.61 -10.15 -1.87
C ALA A 114 -9.68 -9.50 -2.76
N PRO A 115 -10.68 -8.75 -2.22
CA PRO A 115 -11.67 -8.08 -3.05
C PRO A 115 -11.09 -7.07 -4.05
N LEU A 116 -9.94 -6.48 -3.74
CA LEU A 116 -9.24 -5.53 -4.61
C LEU A 116 -8.64 -6.18 -5.86
N SER A 117 -8.43 -7.50 -5.82
CA SER A 117 -7.75 -8.26 -6.88
C SER A 117 -8.65 -9.25 -7.61
N GLY A 118 -9.96 -9.25 -7.35
CA GLY A 118 -10.90 -10.09 -8.08
C GLY A 118 -11.85 -10.94 -7.23
N GLY A 119 -11.82 -10.81 -5.92
CA GLY A 119 -12.78 -11.44 -5.01
C GLY A 119 -12.16 -12.34 -3.95
N CYS A 120 -12.98 -12.67 -2.94
CA CYS A 120 -12.53 -13.34 -1.73
C CYS A 120 -11.88 -14.70 -1.96
N VAL A 121 -12.43 -15.50 -2.85
CA VAL A 121 -11.96 -16.88 -3.10
C VAL A 121 -10.83 -16.88 -4.13
N ALA A 122 -11.06 -16.26 -5.29
CA ALA A 122 -10.14 -16.32 -6.41
C ALA A 122 -8.79 -15.63 -6.13
N ALA A 123 -8.82 -14.50 -5.41
CA ALA A 123 -7.62 -13.69 -5.16
C ALA A 123 -7.00 -13.91 -3.77
N ARG A 124 -7.55 -14.79 -2.93
CA ARG A 124 -7.10 -14.99 -1.55
C ARG A 124 -5.63 -15.35 -1.46
N SER A 125 -5.17 -16.30 -2.27
CA SER A 125 -3.76 -16.75 -2.26
C SER A 125 -2.79 -15.61 -2.58
N THR A 126 -3.10 -14.79 -3.58
CA THR A 126 -2.29 -13.63 -3.95
C THR A 126 -2.31 -12.56 -2.85
N ALA A 127 -3.47 -12.25 -2.28
CA ALA A 127 -3.60 -11.28 -1.20
C ALA A 127 -2.83 -11.71 0.05
N ASP A 128 -2.91 -12.98 0.43
CA ASP A 128 -2.20 -13.53 1.60
C ASP A 128 -0.69 -13.48 1.40
N ARG A 129 -0.19 -13.83 0.22
CA ARG A 129 1.25 -13.74 -0.10
C ARG A 129 1.76 -12.31 -0.05
N ARG A 130 1.00 -11.36 -0.59
CA ARG A 130 1.36 -9.94 -0.57
C ARG A 130 1.37 -9.38 0.85
N ALA A 131 0.37 -9.70 1.67
CA ALA A 131 0.33 -9.30 3.08
C ALA A 131 1.50 -9.90 3.88
N THR A 132 1.81 -11.18 3.68
CA THR A 132 2.95 -11.84 4.31
C THR A 132 4.27 -11.19 3.89
N LYS A 133 4.44 -10.89 2.61
CA LYS A 133 5.64 -10.20 2.10
C LYS A 133 5.77 -8.80 2.69
N ALA A 134 4.69 -8.05 2.78
CA ALA A 134 4.69 -6.72 3.37
C ALA A 134 5.14 -6.74 4.84
N ARG A 135 4.64 -7.70 5.63
CA ARG A 135 5.07 -7.87 7.02
C ARG A 135 6.54 -8.23 7.14
N SER A 136 7.03 -9.13 6.30
CA SER A 136 8.45 -9.49 6.26
C SER A 136 9.34 -8.28 5.96
N LEU A 137 8.93 -7.44 5.01
CA LEU A 137 9.64 -6.21 4.67
C LEU A 137 9.59 -5.18 5.82
N LEU A 138 8.47 -5.11 6.53
CA LEU A 138 8.34 -4.26 7.71
C LEU A 138 9.33 -4.67 8.82
N GLU A 139 9.44 -5.97 9.10
CA GLU A 139 10.41 -6.48 10.07
C GLU A 139 11.86 -6.16 9.67
N SER A 140 12.18 -6.33 8.40
CA SER A 140 13.50 -5.98 7.85
C SER A 140 13.78 -4.49 7.98
N ALA A 141 12.80 -3.64 7.67
CA ALA A 141 12.91 -2.19 7.80
C ALA A 141 13.16 -1.77 9.24
N ARG A 142 12.41 -2.34 10.20
CA ARG A 142 12.60 -2.07 11.63
C ARG A 142 14.02 -2.42 12.09
N LYS A 143 14.51 -3.61 11.73
CA LYS A 143 15.88 -4.03 12.07
C LYS A 143 16.93 -3.07 11.51
N THR A 144 16.78 -2.64 10.27
CA THR A 144 17.70 -1.69 9.64
C THR A 144 17.69 -0.34 10.36
N LEU A 145 16.52 0.16 10.73
CA LEU A 145 16.36 1.45 11.39
C LEU A 145 16.83 1.42 12.84
N ASP A 146 16.66 0.29 13.55
CA ASP A 146 17.10 0.13 14.94
C ASP A 146 18.63 0.01 15.05
N HIS A 147 19.32 -0.45 14.01
CA HIS A 147 20.77 -0.63 13.96
C HIS A 147 21.52 0.47 13.18
N GLY A 148 20.79 1.38 12.61
CA GLY A 148 21.33 2.58 11.92
C GLY A 148 21.33 3.76 12.85
#